data_fb720688cf8a57760029368f8fbb6bd4
#
_entry.id   fb720688cf8a57760029368f8fbb6bd4
#
_cell.length_a   1.000
_cell.length_b   1.000
_cell.length_c   1.000
_cell.angle_alpha   90.00
_cell.angle_beta   90.00
_cell.angle_gamma   90.00
#
_symmetry.space_group_name_H-M   'P 1'
#
loop_
_entity.id
_entity.type
_entity.pdbx_description
1 polymer ?
#
loop_
_entity_poly.entity_id
_entity_poly.type
_entity_poly.pdbx_seq_one_letter_code
_entity_poly.pdbx_strand_id
1 'polypeptide(L)'
;RQSKDYLIDYVDDILTELSTGEGKYGLTPLEDPTYKKSLKKLSKEWDEIKKEIDMVRDGADSKRLLALSENFFATANDTVFIADNYSNGQIKNFTRLSIALSAVAIFTWVCILLIYFRRLLHLERRNTNLESIAYQDTLTKASNLEKFRLDSKHLLASNPLCDYAFFHLD
;
A
#
# COMPACT_ATOMS: atom_id res chain seq x y z
N ARG A 1 46.87 8.38 -20.85
CA ARG A 1 46.27 9.75 -20.82
C ARG A 1 44.76 9.64 -21.04
N GLN A 2 44.27 9.03 -22.11
CA GLN A 2 42.84 8.90 -22.41
C GLN A 2 41.95 8.23 -21.31
N SER A 3 42.48 7.22 -20.60
CA SER A 3 41.71 6.51 -19.55
C SER A 3 41.47 7.33 -18.29
N LYS A 4 42.35 8.30 -17.97
CA LYS A 4 42.22 9.13 -16.78
C LYS A 4 41.27 10.31 -16.97
N ASP A 5 41.20 10.84 -18.18
CA ASP A 5 40.27 11.91 -18.53
C ASP A 5 38.82 11.37 -18.56
N TYR A 6 38.59 10.12 -18.99
CA TYR A 6 37.28 9.45 -18.92
C TYR A 6 36.74 9.34 -17.48
N LEU A 7 37.61 9.09 -16.46
CA LEU A 7 37.16 9.02 -15.07
C LEU A 7 36.75 10.38 -14.52
N ILE A 8 37.40 11.45 -14.93
CA ILE A 8 37.05 12.82 -14.55
C ILE A 8 35.67 13.16 -15.14
N ASP A 9 35.49 12.93 -16.44
CA ASP A 9 34.23 13.17 -17.14
C ASP A 9 33.08 12.32 -16.52
N TYR A 10 33.39 11.09 -16.12
CA TYR A 10 32.42 10.20 -15.47
C TYR A 10 31.89 10.75 -14.13
N VAL A 11 32.79 11.29 -13.28
CA VAL A 11 32.40 11.88 -12.01
C VAL A 11 31.67 13.21 -12.22
N ASP A 12 32.10 14.04 -13.17
CA ASP A 12 31.39 15.27 -13.55
C ASP A 12 29.97 15.00 -14.01
N ASP A 13 29.79 14.00 -14.87
CA ASP A 13 28.46 13.58 -15.33
C ASP A 13 27.55 13.14 -14.16
N ILE A 14 28.07 12.31 -13.24
CA ILE A 14 27.31 11.84 -12.08
C ILE A 14 26.91 13.01 -11.18
N LEU A 15 27.84 13.89 -10.82
CA LEU A 15 27.55 15.03 -9.94
C LEU A 15 26.56 16.00 -10.58
N THR A 16 26.64 16.20 -11.89
CA THR A 16 25.69 17.00 -12.65
C THR A 16 24.31 16.37 -12.63
N GLU A 17 24.22 15.08 -12.93
CA GLU A 17 22.94 14.36 -12.97
C GLU A 17 22.27 14.29 -11.59
N LEU A 18 23.04 14.07 -10.51
CA LEU A 18 22.53 14.11 -9.14
C LEU A 18 21.98 15.49 -8.74
N SER A 19 22.47 16.56 -9.35
CA SER A 19 22.02 17.92 -9.06
C SER A 19 20.86 18.39 -9.93
N THR A 20 20.81 17.98 -11.19
CA THR A 20 19.85 18.46 -12.20
C THR A 20 18.76 17.42 -12.53
N GLY A 21 19.06 16.14 -12.41
CA GLY A 21 18.21 15.05 -12.87
C GLY A 21 18.32 14.76 -14.37
N GLU A 22 19.20 15.50 -15.07
CA GLU A 22 19.38 15.35 -16.52
C GLU A 22 20.73 14.67 -16.81
N GLY A 23 20.69 13.46 -17.32
CA GLY A 23 21.90 12.70 -17.65
C GLY A 23 21.59 11.30 -18.19
N LYS A 24 22.63 10.48 -18.31
CA LYS A 24 22.58 9.16 -18.95
C LYS A 24 22.46 7.98 -17.97
N TYR A 25 22.55 8.23 -16.65
CA TYR A 25 22.56 7.18 -15.63
C TYR A 25 21.20 6.99 -14.97
N GLY A 26 20.22 7.86 -15.22
CA GLY A 26 18.88 7.78 -14.65
C GLY A 26 18.82 8.14 -13.18
N LEU A 27 19.75 8.99 -12.70
CA LEU A 27 19.79 9.43 -11.33
C LEU A 27 18.73 10.50 -11.06
N THR A 28 17.95 10.34 -10.00
CA THR A 28 16.92 11.30 -9.63
C THR A 28 17.42 12.22 -8.52
N PRO A 29 17.36 13.56 -8.68
CA PRO A 29 17.75 14.50 -7.64
C PRO A 29 16.81 14.39 -6.44
N LEU A 30 17.38 14.42 -5.24
CA LEU A 30 16.59 14.41 -4.00
C LEU A 30 16.24 15.86 -3.60
N GLU A 31 14.99 16.03 -3.14
CA GLU A 31 14.47 17.35 -2.73
C GLU A 31 14.89 17.78 -1.32
N ASP A 32 15.67 16.96 -0.60
CA ASP A 32 16.14 17.27 0.75
C ASP A 32 17.15 18.42 0.77
N PRO A 33 16.94 19.48 1.58
CA PRO A 33 17.86 20.64 1.64
C PRO A 33 19.25 20.27 2.15
N THR A 34 19.35 19.30 3.06
CA THR A 34 20.63 18.85 3.63
C THR A 34 21.43 18.10 2.59
N TYR A 35 20.77 17.24 1.83
CA TYR A 35 21.37 16.56 0.68
C TYR A 35 21.87 17.54 -0.38
N LYS A 36 21.05 18.51 -0.80
CA LYS A 36 21.43 19.53 -1.79
C LYS A 36 22.65 20.33 -1.33
N LYS A 37 22.71 20.66 -0.03
CA LYS A 37 23.86 21.36 0.55
C LYS A 37 25.13 20.49 0.53
N SER A 38 25.02 19.21 0.89
CA SER A 38 26.14 18.27 0.87
C SER A 38 26.65 18.02 -0.54
N LEU A 39 25.72 17.84 -1.51
CA LEU A 39 26.07 17.68 -2.92
C LEU A 39 26.81 18.89 -3.49
N LYS A 40 26.37 20.11 -3.14
CA LYS A 40 27.09 21.35 -3.52
C LYS A 40 28.48 21.44 -2.93
N LYS A 41 28.67 20.96 -1.69
CA LYS A 41 29.99 20.87 -1.06
C LYS A 41 30.86 19.87 -1.83
N LEU A 42 30.30 18.69 -2.13
CA LEU A 42 30.99 17.64 -2.88
C LEU A 42 31.46 18.13 -4.26
N SER A 43 30.60 18.85 -4.99
CA SER A 43 30.96 19.43 -6.29
C SER A 43 32.10 20.41 -6.20
N LYS A 44 32.18 21.25 -5.14
CA LYS A 44 33.30 22.19 -4.93
C LYS A 44 34.58 21.43 -4.64
N GLU A 45 34.54 20.43 -3.77
CA GLU A 45 35.71 19.60 -3.46
C GLU A 45 36.24 18.88 -4.70
N TRP A 46 35.30 18.41 -5.56
CA TRP A 46 35.67 17.83 -6.86
C TRP A 46 36.37 18.83 -7.80
N ASP A 47 35.88 20.06 -7.88
CA ASP A 47 36.55 21.12 -8.66
C ASP A 47 37.97 21.45 -8.14
N GLU A 48 38.18 21.38 -6.82
CA GLU A 48 39.52 21.54 -6.23
C GLU A 48 40.42 20.36 -6.59
N ILE A 49 39.92 19.14 -6.55
CA ILE A 49 40.66 17.94 -6.96
C ILE A 49 41.07 18.03 -8.43
N LYS A 50 40.18 18.46 -9.34
CA LYS A 50 40.49 18.61 -10.76
C LYS A 50 41.69 19.58 -10.96
N LYS A 51 41.68 20.72 -10.27
CA LYS A 51 42.79 21.68 -10.31
C LYS A 51 44.08 21.09 -9.79
N GLU A 52 44.03 20.34 -8.70
CA GLU A 52 45.22 19.70 -8.12
C GLU A 52 45.75 18.58 -9.01
N ILE A 53 44.87 17.82 -9.68
CA ILE A 53 45.29 16.82 -10.68
C ILE A 53 46.13 17.49 -11.78
N ASP A 54 45.71 18.65 -12.26
CA ASP A 54 46.42 19.36 -13.30
C ASP A 54 47.77 19.85 -12.78
N MET A 55 47.87 20.40 -11.55
CA MET A 55 49.12 20.79 -10.95
C MET A 55 50.10 19.62 -10.75
N VAL A 56 49.62 18.46 -10.33
CA VAL A 56 50.43 17.25 -10.20
C VAL A 56 50.89 16.72 -11.56
N ARG A 57 50.08 16.87 -12.61
CA ARG A 57 50.46 16.56 -14.00
C ARG A 57 51.60 17.44 -14.50
N ASP A 58 51.66 18.68 -14.00
CA ASP A 58 52.72 19.66 -14.31
C ASP A 58 53.96 19.50 -13.41
N GLY A 59 53.98 18.50 -12.50
CA GLY A 59 55.15 18.16 -11.69
C GLY A 59 55.06 18.58 -10.21
N ALA A 60 53.93 19.01 -9.70
CA ALA A 60 53.71 19.31 -8.29
C ALA A 60 53.67 18.03 -7.40
N ASP A 61 53.89 18.21 -6.09
CA ASP A 61 53.82 17.12 -5.10
C ASP A 61 52.36 16.60 -4.97
N SER A 62 52.20 15.30 -4.95
CA SER A 62 50.89 14.62 -4.86
C SER A 62 50.27 14.57 -3.45
N LYS A 63 50.96 15.00 -2.40
CA LYS A 63 50.47 14.93 -1.02
C LYS A 63 49.16 15.68 -0.80
N ARG A 64 49.05 16.86 -1.42
CA ARG A 64 47.83 17.66 -1.34
C ARG A 64 46.67 17.00 -2.07
N LEU A 65 46.91 16.39 -3.22
CA LEU A 65 45.90 15.60 -3.95
C LEU A 65 45.37 14.44 -3.11
N LEU A 66 46.24 13.75 -2.37
CA LEU A 66 45.84 12.67 -1.49
C LEU A 66 44.90 13.18 -0.38
N ALA A 67 45.28 14.26 0.31
CA ALA A 67 44.45 14.85 1.36
C ALA A 67 43.11 15.35 0.84
N LEU A 68 43.04 15.96 -0.35
CA LEU A 68 41.80 16.39 -0.99
C LEU A 68 40.93 15.19 -1.36
N SER A 69 41.53 14.10 -1.86
CA SER A 69 40.78 12.87 -2.21
C SER A 69 40.19 12.19 -0.97
N GLU A 70 40.88 12.18 0.16
CA GLU A 70 40.37 11.68 1.44
C GLU A 70 39.16 12.48 1.93
N ASN A 71 39.26 13.84 1.89
CA ASN A 71 38.15 14.71 2.24
C ASN A 71 36.95 14.53 1.33
N PHE A 72 37.16 14.44 0.02
CA PHE A 72 36.11 14.18 -0.97
C PHE A 72 35.41 12.85 -0.70
N PHE A 73 36.18 11.80 -0.41
CA PHE A 73 35.62 10.49 -0.08
C PHE A 73 34.77 10.53 1.19
N ALA A 74 35.25 11.22 2.24
CA ALA A 74 34.48 11.42 3.47
C ALA A 74 33.15 12.17 3.19
N THR A 75 33.22 13.28 2.44
CA THR A 75 32.03 14.07 2.07
C THR A 75 31.08 13.26 1.17
N ALA A 76 31.59 12.42 0.26
CA ALA A 76 30.79 11.53 -0.56
C ALA A 76 30.03 10.50 0.30
N ASN A 77 30.72 9.87 1.25
CA ASN A 77 30.06 8.93 2.18
C ASN A 77 28.98 9.62 3.02
N ASP A 78 29.25 10.80 3.55
CA ASP A 78 28.24 11.58 4.29
C ASP A 78 27.04 11.91 3.41
N THR A 79 27.28 12.27 2.14
CA THR A 79 26.21 12.57 1.19
C THR A 79 25.34 11.34 0.90
N VAL A 80 25.96 10.17 0.73
CA VAL A 80 25.23 8.90 0.57
C VAL A 80 24.41 8.57 1.82
N PHE A 81 24.98 8.75 3.02
CA PHE A 81 24.27 8.51 4.27
C PHE A 81 23.06 9.44 4.44
N ILE A 82 23.18 10.72 4.07
CA ILE A 82 22.06 11.68 4.07
C ILE A 82 20.97 11.22 3.08
N ALA A 83 21.36 10.79 1.89
CA ALA A 83 20.42 10.29 0.88
C ALA A 83 19.66 9.03 1.37
N ASP A 84 20.38 8.10 1.98
CA ASP A 84 19.80 6.87 2.53
C ASP A 84 18.80 7.19 3.66
N ASN A 85 19.16 8.05 4.60
CA ASN A 85 18.28 8.47 5.68
C ASN A 85 17.01 9.16 5.17
N TYR A 86 17.13 10.01 4.17
CA TYR A 86 15.98 10.66 3.53
C TYR A 86 15.07 9.64 2.87
N SER A 87 15.61 8.74 2.06
CA SER A 87 14.86 7.66 1.40
C SER A 87 14.15 6.75 2.40
N ASN A 88 14.85 6.33 3.45
CA ASN A 88 14.27 5.51 4.51
C ASN A 88 13.16 6.25 5.28
N GLY A 89 13.30 7.54 5.49
CA GLY A 89 12.26 8.40 6.08
C GLY A 89 10.99 8.44 5.21
N GLN A 90 11.14 8.63 3.91
CA GLN A 90 10.03 8.64 2.95
C GLN A 90 9.32 7.28 2.90
N ILE A 91 10.07 6.19 2.83
CA ILE A 91 9.51 4.83 2.83
C ILE A 91 8.71 4.58 4.10
N LYS A 92 9.23 4.93 5.28
CA LYS A 92 8.51 4.77 6.56
C LYS A 92 7.20 5.56 6.61
N ASN A 93 7.20 6.79 6.12
CA ASN A 93 6.00 7.62 6.07
C ASN A 93 4.96 7.05 5.10
N PHE A 94 5.40 6.61 3.92
CA PHE A 94 4.53 5.97 2.94
C PHE A 94 3.91 4.67 3.49
N THR A 95 4.72 3.85 4.16
CA THR A 95 4.26 2.61 4.79
C THR A 95 3.22 2.88 5.87
N ARG A 96 3.44 3.87 6.74
CA ARG A 96 2.47 4.27 7.78
C ARG A 96 1.15 4.73 7.17
N LEU A 97 1.20 5.56 6.13
CA LEU A 97 0.01 6.02 5.43
C LEU A 97 -0.75 4.87 4.77
N SER A 98 -0.05 3.95 4.12
CA SER A 98 -0.62 2.76 3.51
C SER A 98 -1.32 1.86 4.52
N ILE A 99 -0.70 1.62 5.69
CA ILE A 99 -1.32 0.85 6.79
C ILE A 99 -2.59 1.55 7.31
N ALA A 100 -2.56 2.87 7.51
CA ALA A 100 -3.72 3.62 7.96
C ALA A 100 -4.89 3.53 6.96
N LEU A 101 -4.63 3.70 5.68
CA LEU A 101 -5.63 3.57 4.62
C LEU A 101 -6.22 2.16 4.55
N SER A 102 -5.37 1.13 4.69
CA SER A 102 -5.81 -0.27 4.72
C SER A 102 -6.71 -0.56 5.92
N ALA A 103 -6.38 -0.02 7.09
CA ALA A 103 -7.20 -0.17 8.30
C ALA A 103 -8.60 0.46 8.13
N VAL A 104 -8.68 1.66 7.53
CA VAL A 104 -9.95 2.32 7.21
C VAL A 104 -10.77 1.50 6.22
N ALA A 105 -10.14 0.96 5.18
CA ALA A 105 -10.82 0.10 4.20
C ALA A 105 -11.40 -1.16 4.85
N ILE A 106 -10.65 -1.85 5.70
CA ILE A 106 -11.11 -3.02 6.45
C ILE A 106 -12.29 -2.65 7.37
N PHE A 107 -12.19 -1.54 8.08
CA PHE A 107 -13.25 -1.09 8.98
C PHE A 107 -14.56 -0.81 8.22
N THR A 108 -14.49 -0.15 7.06
CA THR A 108 -15.67 0.10 6.22
C THR A 108 -16.30 -1.20 5.72
N TRP A 109 -15.51 -2.18 5.31
CA TRP A 109 -15.99 -3.50 4.92
C TRP A 109 -16.73 -4.21 6.06
N VAL A 110 -16.17 -4.19 7.28
CA VAL A 110 -16.81 -4.78 8.46
C VAL A 110 -18.14 -4.09 8.76
N CYS A 111 -18.22 -2.77 8.69
CA CYS A 111 -19.46 -2.03 8.89
C CYS A 111 -20.53 -2.42 7.86
N ILE A 112 -20.18 -2.54 6.59
CA ILE A 112 -21.09 -2.96 5.51
C ILE A 112 -21.62 -4.37 5.79
N LEU A 113 -20.74 -5.30 6.16
CA LEU A 113 -21.14 -6.68 6.49
C LEU A 113 -22.10 -6.73 7.69
N LEU A 114 -21.85 -5.94 8.74
CA LEU A 114 -22.74 -5.86 9.90
C LEU A 114 -24.12 -5.31 9.54
N ILE A 115 -24.18 -4.28 8.70
CA ILE A 115 -25.46 -3.71 8.22
C ILE A 115 -26.21 -4.76 7.38
N TYR A 116 -25.51 -5.45 6.48
CA TYR A 116 -26.09 -6.49 5.65
C TYR A 116 -26.64 -7.65 6.50
N PHE A 117 -25.87 -8.11 7.48
CA PHE A 117 -26.27 -9.18 8.38
C PHE A 117 -27.51 -8.81 9.22
N ARG A 118 -27.53 -7.60 9.77
CA ARG A 118 -28.70 -7.07 10.48
C ARG A 118 -29.95 -7.03 9.59
N ARG A 119 -29.79 -6.62 8.35
CA ARG A 119 -30.89 -6.56 7.38
C ARG A 119 -31.42 -7.97 7.06
N LEU A 120 -30.53 -8.94 6.90
CA LEU A 120 -30.90 -10.33 6.66
C LEU A 120 -31.72 -10.89 7.82
N LEU A 121 -31.25 -10.75 9.06
CA LEU A 121 -31.98 -11.19 10.25
C LEU A 121 -33.34 -10.50 10.41
N HIS A 122 -33.45 -9.24 10.02
CA HIS A 122 -34.72 -8.54 10.06
C HIS A 122 -35.71 -9.06 9.02
N LEU A 123 -35.24 -9.39 7.82
CA LEU A 123 -36.07 -10.01 6.78
C LEU A 123 -36.54 -11.40 7.19
N GLU A 124 -35.69 -12.21 7.79
CA GLU A 124 -36.07 -13.54 8.29
C GLU A 124 -37.15 -13.46 9.36
N ARG A 125 -37.03 -12.56 10.33
CA ARG A 125 -38.06 -12.33 11.37
C ARG A 125 -39.38 -11.85 10.78
N ARG A 126 -39.35 -11.02 9.74
CA ARG A 126 -40.58 -10.59 9.06
C ARG A 126 -41.22 -11.72 8.30
N ASN A 127 -40.44 -12.61 7.68
CA ASN A 127 -40.96 -13.76 6.92
C ASN A 127 -41.66 -14.77 7.86
N THR A 128 -41.04 -15.10 8.98
CA THR A 128 -41.65 -16.00 9.99
C THR A 128 -42.91 -15.39 10.60
N ASN A 129 -42.94 -14.07 10.83
CA ASN A 129 -44.16 -13.40 11.33
C ASN A 129 -45.29 -13.44 10.27
N LEU A 130 -44.99 -13.23 8.99
CA LEU A 130 -45.98 -13.30 7.92
C LEU A 130 -46.50 -14.72 7.74
N GLU A 131 -45.66 -15.73 7.83
CA GLU A 131 -46.07 -17.13 7.83
C GLU A 131 -47.00 -17.45 9.00
N SER A 132 -46.65 -16.98 10.20
CA SER A 132 -47.51 -17.16 11.39
C SER A 132 -48.89 -16.51 11.22
N ILE A 133 -48.96 -15.30 10.68
CA ILE A 133 -50.22 -14.58 10.44
C ILE A 133 -51.01 -15.26 9.32
N ALA A 134 -50.34 -15.74 8.27
CA ALA A 134 -51.01 -16.35 7.12
C ALA A 134 -51.57 -17.77 7.41
N TYR A 135 -50.88 -18.54 8.27
CA TYR A 135 -51.14 -19.97 8.43
C TYR A 135 -51.57 -20.42 9.83
N GLN A 136 -51.58 -19.50 10.80
CA GLN A 136 -52.06 -19.80 12.17
C GLN A 136 -53.31 -18.99 12.51
N ASP A 137 -54.24 -19.64 13.22
CA ASP A 137 -55.36 -18.95 13.83
C ASP A 137 -54.89 -18.04 14.94
N THR A 138 -55.37 -16.81 14.98
CA THR A 138 -54.93 -15.77 15.93
C THR A 138 -55.26 -16.08 17.39
N LEU A 139 -56.32 -16.81 17.63
CA LEU A 139 -56.84 -17.16 18.96
C LEU A 139 -56.21 -18.44 19.50
N THR A 140 -56.30 -19.49 18.72
CA THR A 140 -55.91 -20.86 19.14
C THR A 140 -54.47 -21.22 18.85
N LYS A 141 -53.80 -20.42 17.99
CA LYS A 141 -52.45 -20.70 17.48
C LYS A 141 -52.34 -22.02 16.69
N ALA A 142 -53.45 -22.68 16.41
CA ALA A 142 -53.49 -23.85 15.57
C ALA A 142 -53.32 -23.50 14.08
N SER A 143 -52.96 -24.46 13.27
CA SER A 143 -52.92 -24.28 11.81
C SER A 143 -54.30 -23.95 11.26
N ASN A 144 -54.39 -22.88 10.45
CA ASN A 144 -55.67 -22.51 9.83
C ASN A 144 -55.96 -23.39 8.61
N LEU A 145 -57.18 -23.23 8.03
CA LEU A 145 -57.62 -24.00 6.89
C LEU A 145 -56.69 -23.94 5.67
N GLU A 146 -56.06 -22.81 5.45
CA GLU A 146 -55.09 -22.65 4.32
C GLU A 146 -53.82 -23.49 4.54
N LYS A 147 -53.29 -23.52 5.74
CA LYS A 147 -52.13 -24.37 6.10
C LYS A 147 -52.50 -25.85 5.95
N PHE A 148 -53.69 -26.24 6.48
CA PHE A 148 -54.17 -27.60 6.34
C PHE A 148 -54.27 -28.04 4.88
N ARG A 149 -54.84 -27.21 4.00
CA ARG A 149 -54.93 -27.50 2.57
C ARG A 149 -53.58 -27.67 1.91
N LEU A 150 -52.62 -26.81 2.25
CA LEU A 150 -51.29 -26.86 1.70
C LEU A 150 -50.54 -28.13 2.14
N ASP A 151 -50.55 -28.42 3.43
CA ASP A 151 -49.89 -29.60 3.99
C ASP A 151 -50.52 -30.91 3.50
N SER A 152 -51.86 -30.96 3.42
CA SER A 152 -52.58 -32.12 2.88
C SER A 152 -52.23 -32.38 1.41
N LYS A 153 -52.16 -31.32 0.60
CA LYS A 153 -51.77 -31.44 -0.81
C LYS A 153 -50.33 -31.94 -0.94
N HIS A 154 -49.42 -31.45 -0.08
CA HIS A 154 -48.04 -31.88 -0.08
C HIS A 154 -47.87 -33.33 0.37
N LEU A 155 -48.57 -33.74 1.43
CA LEU A 155 -48.59 -35.14 1.90
C LEU A 155 -49.11 -36.12 0.86
N LEU A 156 -50.24 -35.79 0.21
CA LEU A 156 -50.82 -36.61 -0.86
C LEU A 156 -49.87 -36.73 -2.07
N ALA A 157 -49.18 -35.66 -2.43
CA ALA A 157 -48.22 -35.68 -3.52
C ALA A 157 -46.97 -36.50 -3.20
N SER A 158 -46.51 -36.48 -1.93
CA SER A 158 -45.29 -37.17 -1.48
C SER A 158 -45.50 -38.68 -1.29
N ASN A 159 -46.71 -39.11 -0.98
CA ASN A 159 -47.04 -40.51 -0.66
C ASN A 159 -48.30 -40.97 -1.36
N PRO A 160 -48.30 -41.15 -2.67
CA PRO A 160 -49.49 -41.42 -3.46
C PRO A 160 -50.16 -42.82 -3.21
N LEU A 161 -49.49 -43.72 -2.51
CA LEU A 161 -49.95 -45.09 -2.21
C LEU A 161 -50.44 -45.24 -0.77
N CYS A 162 -50.58 -44.19 0.00
CA CYS A 162 -51.06 -44.22 1.38
C CYS A 162 -52.50 -43.72 1.45
N ASP A 163 -53.31 -44.38 2.29
CA ASP A 163 -54.62 -43.88 2.67
C ASP A 163 -54.50 -42.85 3.81
N TYR A 164 -55.31 -41.78 3.69
CA TYR A 164 -55.28 -40.68 4.67
C TYR A 164 -56.72 -40.48 5.20
N ALA A 165 -56.81 -40.30 6.50
CA ALA A 165 -58.03 -39.86 7.14
C ALA A 165 -57.85 -38.47 7.72
N PHE A 166 -58.70 -37.52 7.39
CA PHE A 166 -58.71 -36.18 7.93
C PHE A 166 -59.89 -35.99 8.87
N PHE A 167 -59.58 -35.46 10.05
CA PHE A 167 -60.63 -35.14 11.04
C PHE A 167 -60.72 -33.61 11.17
N HIS A 168 -61.91 -33.08 11.01
CA HIS A 168 -62.22 -31.69 11.29
C HIS A 168 -63.00 -31.62 12.60
N LEU A 169 -62.55 -30.78 13.50
CA LEU A 169 -63.17 -30.48 14.78
C LEU A 169 -63.81 -29.10 14.70
N ASP A 170 -65.12 -29.02 14.86
CA ASP A 170 -65.85 -27.75 14.94
C ASP A 170 -65.78 -27.15 16.34
#